data_e9c9f988470b4f43ffbbd395012811dc
#
_entry.id   e9c9f988470b4f43ffbbd395012811dc
#
_cell.length_a   1.000
_cell.length_b   1.000
_cell.length_c   1.000
_cell.angle_alpha   90.00
_cell.angle_beta   90.00
_cell.angle_gamma   90.00
#
_symmetry.space_group_name_H-M   'P 1'
#
loop_
_entity.id
_entity.type
_entity.pdbx_description
1 polymer ?
#
loop_
_entity_poly.entity_id
_entity_poly.type
_entity_poly.pdbx_seq_one_letter_code
_entity_poly.pdbx_strand_id
1 'polypeptide(L)'
;MKTLVALALVLAAPMTLAVDNMKAFPPAEEGMARYVIHVPEQADEAAWRVELQIGKTVQTDAANRYFFGGTLETETIEGWGFDRHILRQLGPMAGTLMAVDPSVPRVDRFITLGGDPRLLRYNSRLPLVVYVPEGVEVRYRFWRADDKIATAERG
;
A
#
# COMPACT_ATOMS: atom_id res chain seq x y z
N MET A 1 31.39 53.46 -28.01
CA MET A 1 30.15 52.73 -27.58
C MET A 1 30.31 51.29 -27.97
N LYS A 2 30.54 50.38 -27.00
CA LYS A 2 30.69 48.95 -27.22
C LYS A 2 29.39 48.29 -26.73
N THR A 3 28.59 47.76 -27.64
CA THR A 3 27.33 47.07 -27.36
C THR A 3 27.67 45.60 -27.02
N LEU A 4 27.45 45.22 -25.78
CA LEU A 4 27.52 43.84 -25.31
C LEU A 4 26.19 43.13 -25.64
N VAL A 5 26.21 42.15 -26.54
CA VAL A 5 25.11 41.26 -26.82
C VAL A 5 25.22 40.06 -25.84
N ALA A 6 24.30 40.02 -24.88
CA ALA A 6 24.18 38.88 -23.96
C ALA A 6 23.42 37.75 -24.67
N LEU A 7 24.11 36.65 -24.94
CA LEU A 7 23.53 35.42 -25.49
C LEU A 7 22.92 34.62 -24.33
N ALA A 8 21.60 34.63 -24.21
CA ALA A 8 20.87 33.82 -23.25
C ALA A 8 20.83 32.36 -23.73
N LEU A 9 21.59 31.50 -23.07
CA LEU A 9 21.57 30.05 -23.30
C LEU A 9 20.33 29.46 -22.61
N VAL A 10 19.29 29.12 -23.34
CA VAL A 10 18.12 28.43 -22.85
C VAL A 10 18.50 26.93 -22.70
N LEU A 11 18.75 26.47 -21.47
CA LEU A 11 18.87 25.05 -21.18
C LEU A 11 17.47 24.42 -21.28
N ALA A 12 17.21 23.74 -22.38
CA ALA A 12 16.07 22.83 -22.48
C ALA A 12 16.36 21.58 -21.64
N ALA A 13 15.73 21.47 -20.46
CA ALA A 13 15.75 20.24 -19.71
C ALA A 13 15.05 19.15 -20.51
N PRO A 14 15.63 17.93 -20.63
CA PRO A 14 14.96 16.82 -21.31
C PRO A 14 13.71 16.46 -20.51
N MET A 15 12.52 16.63 -21.11
CA MET A 15 11.30 16.02 -20.63
C MET A 15 11.46 14.50 -20.78
N THR A 16 11.84 13.83 -19.71
CA THR A 16 11.69 12.39 -19.61
C THR A 16 10.19 12.09 -19.66
N LEU A 17 9.74 11.51 -20.77
CA LEU A 17 8.40 10.94 -20.89
C LEU A 17 8.30 9.85 -19.82
N ALA A 18 7.59 10.14 -18.72
CA ALA A 18 7.26 9.14 -17.72
C ALA A 18 6.47 8.04 -18.45
N VAL A 19 7.01 6.82 -18.45
CA VAL A 19 6.29 5.67 -19.00
C VAL A 19 5.02 5.52 -18.15
N ASP A 20 3.86 5.57 -18.81
CA ASP A 20 2.56 5.42 -18.15
C ASP A 20 2.34 3.94 -17.81
N ASN A 21 2.94 3.52 -16.69
CA ASN A 21 2.84 2.16 -16.19
C ASN A 21 1.41 1.76 -15.82
N MET A 22 0.49 2.74 -15.67
CA MET A 22 -0.91 2.46 -15.37
C MET A 22 -1.65 1.77 -16.50
N LYS A 23 -1.14 1.82 -17.74
CA LYS A 23 -1.70 1.08 -18.89
C LYS A 23 -1.68 -0.44 -18.72
N ALA A 24 -0.77 -0.95 -17.89
CA ALA A 24 -0.70 -2.37 -17.56
C ALA A 24 -1.87 -2.84 -16.68
N PHE A 25 -2.44 -1.95 -15.88
CA PHE A 25 -3.42 -2.28 -14.87
C PHE A 25 -4.85 -2.02 -15.36
N PRO A 26 -5.67 -3.06 -15.57
CA PRO A 26 -7.04 -2.87 -16.05
C PRO A 26 -7.88 -2.07 -15.04
N PRO A 27 -8.99 -1.46 -15.47
CA PRO A 27 -9.97 -0.89 -14.56
C PRO A 27 -10.52 -1.95 -13.60
N ALA A 28 -11.06 -1.54 -12.46
CA ALA A 28 -11.72 -2.46 -11.55
C ALA A 28 -12.96 -3.09 -12.24
N GLU A 29 -13.20 -4.35 -11.94
CA GLU A 29 -14.42 -5.05 -12.34
C GLU A 29 -15.63 -4.51 -11.56
N GLU A 30 -16.84 -4.84 -12.01
CA GLU A 30 -18.06 -4.46 -11.30
C GLU A 30 -18.06 -4.98 -9.86
N GLY A 31 -18.43 -4.13 -8.91
CA GLY A 31 -18.40 -4.44 -7.48
C GLY A 31 -17.01 -4.38 -6.83
N MET A 32 -16.00 -3.98 -7.58
CA MET A 32 -14.61 -3.83 -7.12
C MET A 32 -14.15 -2.38 -7.22
N ALA A 33 -13.28 -1.98 -6.29
CA ALA A 33 -12.55 -0.72 -6.32
C ALA A 33 -11.06 -0.96 -6.59
N ARG A 34 -10.43 -0.08 -7.36
CA ARG A 34 -8.98 -0.10 -7.63
C ARG A 34 -8.31 1.04 -6.87
N TYR A 35 -7.37 0.69 -6.00
CA TYR A 35 -6.50 1.64 -5.32
C TYR A 35 -5.12 1.65 -5.93
N VAL A 36 -4.53 2.83 -6.07
CA VAL A 36 -3.19 3.03 -6.63
C VAL A 36 -2.35 3.79 -5.62
N ILE A 37 -1.19 3.22 -5.27
CA ILE A 37 -0.27 3.80 -4.30
C ILE A 37 1.03 4.14 -5.04
N HIS A 38 1.38 5.42 -5.06
CA HIS A 38 2.68 5.90 -5.51
C HIS A 38 3.54 6.19 -4.29
N VAL A 39 4.68 5.52 -4.19
CA VAL A 39 5.62 5.74 -3.09
C VAL A 39 6.72 6.70 -3.52
N PRO A 40 7.19 7.60 -2.64
CA PRO A 40 8.26 8.55 -2.97
C PRO A 40 9.58 7.83 -3.20
N GLU A 41 10.45 8.39 -4.06
CA GLU A 41 11.80 7.88 -4.26
C GLU A 41 12.62 7.97 -2.97
N GLN A 42 13.40 6.92 -2.66
CA GLN A 42 14.29 6.85 -1.52
C GLN A 42 15.73 6.58 -2.01
N ALA A 43 16.73 7.11 -1.28
CA ALA A 43 18.13 6.91 -1.63
C ALA A 43 18.55 5.43 -1.60
N ASP A 44 17.98 4.65 -0.66
CA ASP A 44 18.16 3.21 -0.56
C ASP A 44 16.82 2.53 -0.38
N GLU A 45 16.14 2.22 -1.48
CA GLU A 45 14.83 1.55 -1.47
C GLU A 45 14.90 0.11 -0.92
N ALA A 46 16.08 -0.52 -0.93
CA ALA A 46 16.25 -1.87 -0.40
C ALA A 46 16.01 -1.94 1.11
N ALA A 47 16.28 -0.86 1.82
CA ALA A 47 16.02 -0.74 3.26
C ALA A 47 14.52 -0.57 3.61
N TRP A 48 13.65 -0.36 2.61
CA TRP A 48 12.24 -0.05 2.85
C TRP A 48 11.30 -1.17 2.43
N ARG A 49 10.14 -1.22 3.08
CA ARG A 49 8.99 -2.05 2.70
C ARG A 49 7.72 -1.23 2.84
N VAL A 50 6.72 -1.60 2.03
CA VAL A 50 5.37 -1.05 2.14
C VAL A 50 4.50 -2.12 2.78
N GLU A 51 3.90 -1.80 3.92
CA GLU A 51 2.88 -2.64 4.53
C GLU A 51 1.51 -2.22 4.02
N LEU A 52 0.79 -3.13 3.42
CA LEU A 52 -0.61 -2.95 3.07
C LEU A 52 -1.51 -3.30 4.25
N GLN A 53 -2.44 -2.42 4.56
CA GLN A 53 -3.48 -2.60 5.54
C GLN A 53 -4.83 -2.53 4.82
N ILE A 54 -5.45 -3.68 4.63
CA ILE A 54 -6.73 -3.81 3.91
C ILE A 54 -7.79 -4.17 4.93
N GLY A 55 -8.90 -3.44 4.93
CA GLY A 55 -9.94 -3.64 5.93
C GLY A 55 -11.12 -2.72 5.76
N LYS A 56 -11.81 -2.49 6.85
CA LYS A 56 -13.01 -1.64 6.86
C LYS A 56 -13.14 -0.92 8.19
N THR A 57 -13.58 0.33 8.15
CA THR A 57 -13.96 1.05 9.35
C THR A 57 -15.35 0.61 9.78
N VAL A 58 -15.44 0.10 11.01
CA VAL A 58 -16.68 -0.39 11.61
C VAL A 58 -16.80 0.06 13.06
N GLN A 59 -18.03 0.17 13.56
CA GLN A 59 -18.30 0.47 14.95
C GLN A 59 -18.22 -0.78 15.82
N THR A 60 -17.26 -0.79 16.74
CA THR A 60 -17.03 -1.89 17.67
C THR A 60 -16.79 -1.37 19.08
N ASP A 61 -16.73 -2.27 20.06
CA ASP A 61 -16.16 -1.93 21.37
C ASP A 61 -14.65 -1.68 21.26
N ALA A 62 -14.09 -1.01 22.25
CA ALA A 62 -12.66 -0.68 22.29
C ALA A 62 -11.80 -1.81 22.90
N ALA A 63 -12.40 -2.79 23.58
CA ALA A 63 -11.69 -3.79 24.38
C ALA A 63 -11.29 -5.02 23.58
N ASN A 64 -12.17 -5.49 22.70
CA ASN A 64 -11.91 -6.67 21.88
C ASN A 64 -10.98 -6.38 20.71
N ARG A 65 -10.23 -7.40 20.30
CA ARG A 65 -9.46 -7.39 19.05
C ARG A 65 -10.31 -8.00 17.95
N TYR A 66 -10.35 -7.34 16.81
CA TYR A 66 -11.10 -7.78 15.65
C TYR A 66 -10.20 -7.88 14.42
N PHE A 67 -10.57 -8.76 13.53
CA PHE A 67 -9.97 -8.89 12.21
C PHE A 67 -10.99 -9.43 11.21
N PHE A 68 -10.80 -9.15 9.93
CA PHE A 68 -11.57 -9.76 8.86
C PHE A 68 -10.86 -10.99 8.31
N GLY A 69 -11.64 -12.01 7.94
CA GLY A 69 -11.16 -13.09 7.08
C GLY A 69 -10.94 -12.61 5.65
N GLY A 70 -10.16 -13.36 4.90
CA GLY A 70 -9.91 -13.09 3.47
C GLY A 70 -8.45 -13.30 3.11
N THR A 71 -8.22 -13.52 1.82
CA THR A 71 -6.88 -13.75 1.27
C THR A 71 -6.57 -12.68 0.23
N LEU A 72 -5.46 -11.96 0.43
CA LEU A 72 -4.91 -11.07 -0.58
C LEU A 72 -4.02 -11.89 -1.51
N GLU A 73 -4.44 -12.03 -2.75
CA GLU A 73 -3.70 -12.71 -3.81
C GLU A 73 -2.76 -11.73 -4.51
N THR A 74 -1.65 -12.23 -5.01
CA THR A 74 -0.75 -11.49 -5.89
C THR A 74 -0.74 -12.16 -7.25
N GLU A 75 -1.04 -11.41 -8.29
CA GLU A 75 -1.06 -11.89 -9.68
C GLU A 75 -0.10 -11.05 -10.52
N THR A 76 0.74 -11.72 -11.29
CA THR A 76 1.60 -11.04 -12.27
C THR A 76 0.82 -10.81 -13.56
N ILE A 77 0.81 -9.58 -14.04
CA ILE A 77 0.14 -9.19 -15.28
C ILE A 77 0.96 -9.68 -16.46
N GLU A 78 0.34 -10.54 -17.26
CA GLU A 78 0.97 -11.12 -18.45
C GLU A 78 1.41 -10.02 -19.44
N GLY A 79 2.59 -10.19 -20.01
CA GLY A 79 3.19 -9.25 -20.95
C GLY A 79 3.84 -8.02 -20.34
N TRP A 80 3.57 -7.70 -19.07
CA TRP A 80 4.16 -6.56 -18.38
C TRP A 80 5.12 -6.96 -17.25
N GLY A 81 4.91 -8.12 -16.64
CA GLY A 81 5.68 -8.57 -15.48
C GLY A 81 5.46 -7.73 -14.21
N PHE A 82 4.40 -6.94 -14.17
CA PHE A 82 4.00 -6.16 -12.98
C PHE A 82 3.04 -6.96 -12.13
N ASP A 83 3.15 -6.82 -10.82
CA ASP A 83 2.24 -7.47 -9.88
C ASP A 83 1.06 -6.56 -9.53
N ARG A 84 -0.12 -7.17 -9.44
CA ARG A 84 -1.31 -6.57 -8.85
C ARG A 84 -1.77 -7.40 -7.65
N HIS A 85 -2.36 -6.76 -6.67
CA HIS A 85 -2.84 -7.40 -5.46
C HIS A 85 -4.37 -7.39 -5.47
N ILE A 86 -5.00 -8.53 -5.19
CA ILE A 86 -6.45 -8.68 -5.30
C ILE A 86 -7.01 -9.34 -4.05
N LEU A 87 -7.92 -8.65 -3.36
CA LEU A 87 -8.81 -9.25 -2.38
C LEU A 87 -10.16 -9.50 -3.07
N ARG A 88 -10.44 -10.75 -3.43
CA ARG A 88 -11.68 -11.06 -4.16
C ARG A 88 -12.91 -10.93 -3.29
N GLN A 89 -12.79 -11.25 -2.00
CA GLN A 89 -13.87 -11.19 -1.03
C GLN A 89 -13.34 -10.82 0.36
N LEU A 90 -14.01 -9.91 1.03
CA LEU A 90 -13.82 -9.67 2.45
C LEU A 90 -14.66 -10.70 3.21
N GLY A 91 -14.01 -11.55 3.98
CA GLY A 91 -14.67 -12.57 4.79
C GLY A 91 -15.33 -12.01 6.05
N PRO A 92 -15.88 -12.85 6.90
CA PRO A 92 -16.53 -12.42 8.14
C PRO A 92 -15.53 -11.79 9.10
N MET A 93 -16.04 -10.88 9.93
CA MET A 93 -15.26 -10.32 11.05
C MET A 93 -15.28 -11.31 12.21
N ALA A 94 -14.12 -11.61 12.77
CA ALA A 94 -13.94 -12.39 13.98
C ALA A 94 -13.23 -11.54 15.03
N GLY A 95 -13.31 -11.94 16.28
CA GLY A 95 -12.70 -11.20 17.38
C GLY A 95 -12.56 -12.01 18.66
N THR A 96 -11.90 -11.43 19.66
CA THR A 96 -11.86 -11.96 21.03
C THR A 96 -13.25 -11.77 21.67
N LEU A 97 -13.57 -12.63 22.64
CA LEU A 97 -14.85 -12.60 23.32
C LEU A 97 -14.68 -12.11 24.77
N MET A 98 -14.11 -10.93 24.96
CA MET A 98 -14.07 -10.32 26.27
C MET A 98 -15.44 -9.69 26.58
N ALA A 99 -15.93 -9.90 27.79
CA ALA A 99 -17.15 -9.23 28.25
C ALA A 99 -16.92 -7.71 28.26
N VAL A 100 -17.83 -6.99 27.64
CA VAL A 100 -17.82 -5.52 27.58
C VAL A 100 -19.12 -5.02 28.17
N ASP A 101 -19.03 -3.99 29.01
CA ASP A 101 -20.20 -3.32 29.57
C ASP A 101 -21.03 -2.73 28.42
N PRO A 102 -22.33 -3.11 28.29
CA PRO A 102 -23.20 -2.59 27.25
C PRO A 102 -23.39 -1.07 27.24
N SER A 103 -23.11 -0.40 28.36
CA SER A 103 -23.21 1.06 28.49
C SER A 103 -22.02 1.80 27.86
N VAL A 104 -20.89 1.09 27.57
CA VAL A 104 -19.73 1.70 26.95
C VAL A 104 -20.02 2.01 25.49
N PRO A 105 -19.84 3.26 25.02
CA PRO A 105 -20.08 3.62 23.62
C PRO A 105 -19.22 2.81 22.66
N ARG A 106 -19.78 2.44 21.53
CA ARG A 106 -19.01 1.88 20.42
C ARG A 106 -18.21 2.99 19.73
N VAL A 107 -17.06 2.63 19.20
CA VAL A 107 -16.15 3.55 18.52
C VAL A 107 -15.86 3.06 17.11
N ASP A 108 -15.59 4.00 16.21
CA ASP A 108 -15.17 3.69 14.86
C ASP A 108 -13.71 3.19 14.89
N ARG A 109 -13.49 2.00 14.37
CA ARG A 109 -12.18 1.38 14.29
C ARG A 109 -11.94 0.83 12.89
N PHE A 110 -10.75 1.08 12.37
CA PHE A 110 -10.29 0.43 11.16
C PHE A 110 -9.82 -0.98 11.50
N ILE A 111 -10.60 -1.97 11.07
CA ILE A 111 -10.32 -3.39 11.29
C ILE A 111 -9.73 -3.97 10.01
N THR A 112 -8.57 -4.59 10.12
CA THR A 112 -7.81 -5.14 8.99
C THR A 112 -8.07 -6.63 8.79
N LEU A 113 -7.63 -7.14 7.65
CA LEU A 113 -7.48 -8.58 7.43
C LEU A 113 -6.56 -9.16 8.51
N GLY A 114 -6.92 -10.34 9.00
CA GLY A 114 -6.08 -11.13 9.90
C GLY A 114 -4.84 -11.69 9.23
N GLY A 115 -3.98 -12.32 10.04
CA GLY A 115 -2.72 -12.91 9.59
C GLY A 115 -1.52 -11.96 9.70
N ASP A 116 -0.42 -12.37 9.08
CA ASP A 116 0.84 -11.62 9.13
C ASP A 116 0.78 -10.30 8.37
N PRO A 117 1.60 -9.30 8.77
CA PRO A 117 1.73 -8.06 8.03
C PRO A 117 2.12 -8.30 6.56
N ARG A 118 1.42 -7.67 5.64
CA ARG A 118 1.66 -7.79 4.20
C ARG A 118 2.72 -6.80 3.75
N LEU A 119 3.98 -7.18 3.91
CA LEU A 119 5.14 -6.37 3.56
C LEU A 119 5.51 -6.58 2.09
N LEU A 120 5.35 -5.55 1.29
CA LEU A 120 5.71 -5.54 -0.12
C LEU A 120 7.06 -4.88 -0.34
N ARG A 121 7.74 -5.25 -1.41
CA ARG A 121 8.97 -4.60 -1.83
C ARG A 121 8.70 -3.13 -2.15
N TYR A 122 9.56 -2.24 -1.65
CA TYR A 122 9.53 -0.85 -2.02
C TYR A 122 10.06 -0.65 -3.44
N ASN A 123 9.34 0.08 -4.27
CA ASN A 123 9.77 0.45 -5.61
C ASN A 123 9.03 1.72 -6.05
N SER A 124 9.72 2.86 -6.07
CA SER A 124 9.12 4.14 -6.46
C SER A 124 8.81 4.25 -7.96
N ARG A 125 9.39 3.37 -8.78
CA ARG A 125 9.24 3.41 -10.24
C ARG A 125 7.94 2.76 -10.73
N LEU A 126 7.29 1.94 -9.89
CA LEU A 126 6.07 1.24 -10.23
C LEU A 126 4.98 1.54 -9.20
N PRO A 127 3.74 1.78 -9.64
CA PRO A 127 2.62 1.90 -8.72
C PRO A 127 2.33 0.54 -8.07
N LEU A 128 1.98 0.56 -6.78
CA LEU A 128 1.33 -0.58 -6.14
C LEU A 128 -0.17 -0.49 -6.41
N VAL A 129 -0.73 -1.50 -7.06
CA VAL A 129 -2.13 -1.51 -7.44
C VAL A 129 -2.87 -2.63 -6.72
N VAL A 130 -3.94 -2.25 -6.03
CA VAL A 130 -4.73 -3.14 -5.18
C VAL A 130 -6.19 -3.08 -5.61
N TYR A 131 -6.79 -4.24 -5.83
CA TYR A 131 -8.21 -4.40 -6.14
C TYR A 131 -8.90 -5.03 -4.94
N VAL A 132 -9.99 -4.42 -4.50
CA VAL A 132 -10.76 -4.88 -3.34
C VAL A 132 -12.26 -4.73 -3.61
N PRO A 133 -13.14 -5.46 -2.92
CA PRO A 133 -14.57 -5.21 -3.00
C PRO A 133 -14.94 -3.77 -2.64
N GLU A 134 -15.98 -3.24 -3.25
CA GLU A 134 -16.54 -1.92 -2.89
C GLU A 134 -16.78 -1.80 -1.38
N GLY A 135 -16.44 -0.64 -0.81
CA GLY A 135 -16.55 -0.38 0.63
C GLY A 135 -15.42 -0.97 1.48
N VAL A 136 -14.45 -1.66 0.89
CA VAL A 136 -13.20 -2.04 1.56
C VAL A 136 -12.18 -0.93 1.36
N GLU A 137 -11.48 -0.58 2.43
CA GLU A 137 -10.46 0.46 2.44
C GLU A 137 -9.06 -0.16 2.32
N VAL A 138 -8.18 0.54 1.61
CA VAL A 138 -6.76 0.21 1.50
C VAL A 138 -5.96 1.34 2.13
N ARG A 139 -5.21 1.04 3.17
CA ARG A 139 -4.26 1.93 3.82
C ARG A 139 -2.87 1.31 3.72
N TYR A 140 -1.83 2.12 3.93
CA TYR A 140 -0.45 1.64 3.90
C TYR A 140 0.42 2.43 4.86
N ARG A 141 1.54 1.83 5.25
CA ARG A 141 2.62 2.48 5.98
C ARG A 141 3.96 1.94 5.53
N PHE A 142 5.02 2.64 5.91
CA PHE A 142 6.38 2.24 5.58
C PHE A 142 7.07 1.56 6.76
N TRP A 143 7.87 0.56 6.44
CA TRP A 143 8.84 -0.05 7.33
C TRP A 143 10.24 0.27 6.80
N ARG A 144 11.15 0.58 7.70
CA ARG A 144 12.55 0.78 7.36
C ARG A 144 13.41 -0.15 8.19
N ALA A 145 14.38 -0.84 7.56
CA ALA A 145 15.40 -1.61 8.25
C ALA A 145 16.34 -0.67 9.04
N ASP A 146 16.80 -1.11 10.19
CA ASP A 146 17.89 -0.43 10.91
C ASP A 146 19.19 -0.57 10.10
N ASP A 147 20.03 0.44 10.14
CA ASP A 147 21.35 0.43 9.51
C ASP A 147 22.35 -0.47 10.28
N LYS A 148 22.00 -0.85 11.51
CA LYS A 148 22.81 -1.73 12.36
C LYS A 148 22.50 -3.20 12.08
N ILE A 149 23.55 -3.95 11.74
CA ILE A 149 23.48 -5.40 11.60
C ILE A 149 24.10 -6.03 12.85
N ALA A 150 23.32 -6.85 13.56
CA ALA A 150 23.81 -7.63 14.67
C ALA A 150 24.25 -9.03 14.24
N THR A 151 25.25 -9.57 14.90
CA THR A 151 25.71 -10.96 14.70
C THR A 151 25.00 -11.88 15.68
N ALA A 152 24.47 -12.99 15.18
CA ALA A 152 23.88 -14.00 16.05
C ALA A 152 24.96 -14.78 16.79
N GLU A 153 24.69 -15.10 18.04
CA GLU A 153 25.53 -16.00 18.83
C GLU A 153 25.29 -17.46 18.38
N ARG A 154 26.37 -18.24 18.40
CA ARG A 154 26.27 -19.67 18.11
C ARG A 154 25.88 -20.40 19.41
N GLY A 155 24.72 -21.09 19.37
CA GLY A 155 24.22 -21.97 20.45
C GLY A 155 24.81 -23.37 20.41
#